data_e9387e667558f2fd6e5557ce7dd483fc
#
_entry.id   e9387e667558f2fd6e5557ce7dd483fc
#
_cell.length_a   1.000
_cell.length_b   1.000
_cell.length_c   1.000
_cell.angle_alpha   90.00
_cell.angle_beta   90.00
_cell.angle_gamma   90.00
#
_symmetry.space_group_name_H-M   'P 1'
#
loop_
_entity.id
_entity.type
_entity.pdbx_description
1 polymer ?
#
loop_
_entity_poly.entity_id
_entity_poly.type
_entity_poly.pdbx_seq_one_letter_code
_entity_poly.pdbx_strand_id
1 'polypeptide(L)'
;MKKLKSALVKCMGPLYNVLFKTRIENRRLIKEMKQLTAEKEYLNYQVNYLKHHFDIGQMKPATGVLREYQLAEVEFARYILDLLKPYEIPMYLEGGALLGAKRHKGFIPWDDDIDIAMSRADFNKLLHVFKTDSNFVWIDTTQKSGYYAEYYDKLIRANANKNVVIMTPTCVHVFNGTCLRDSKNLEFFPNDFLKEEVTEEQYLAFRDKAIAFIRVPHTWKELFDFYEATWKECGLFSLEPTSRIVPGLGNWDLTEYGYHGFRHHDDVYPTTTILFEGKKLPCPNKAEAILDREYSKSWRDYPKDIGFPLTLDDKNKYFEMIGEPLINYKEF
;
A
#
# COMPACT_ATOMS: atom_id res chain seq x y z
N MET A 1 -39.14 20.60 -58.49
CA MET A 1 -38.46 21.30 -57.40
C MET A 1 -39.04 21.00 -55.99
N LYS A 2 -40.38 21.03 -55.77
CA LYS A 2 -40.98 20.73 -54.43
C LYS A 2 -40.68 19.32 -53.92
N LYS A 3 -40.70 18.27 -54.76
CA LYS A 3 -40.38 16.89 -54.35
C LYS A 3 -38.93 16.67 -53.99
N LEU A 4 -37.97 17.39 -54.60
CA LEU A 4 -36.54 17.31 -54.27
C LEU A 4 -36.23 17.98 -52.91
N LYS A 5 -36.88 19.12 -52.61
CA LYS A 5 -36.77 19.77 -51.30
C LYS A 5 -37.31 18.90 -50.16
N SER A 6 -38.47 18.23 -50.41
CA SER A 6 -39.07 17.32 -49.43
C SER A 6 -38.18 16.07 -49.15
N ALA A 7 -37.53 15.52 -50.18
CA ALA A 7 -36.63 14.39 -50.05
C ALA A 7 -35.32 14.80 -49.27
N LEU A 8 -34.77 15.97 -49.59
CA LEU A 8 -33.61 16.50 -48.87
C LEU A 8 -33.88 16.76 -47.38
N VAL A 9 -35.05 17.32 -47.06
CA VAL A 9 -35.43 17.52 -45.64
C VAL A 9 -35.65 16.20 -44.91
N LYS A 10 -36.21 15.18 -45.57
CA LYS A 10 -36.35 13.85 -44.97
C LYS A 10 -34.99 13.16 -44.72
N CYS A 11 -34.05 13.30 -45.65
CA CYS A 11 -32.68 12.70 -45.45
C CYS A 11 -31.83 13.48 -44.49
N MET A 12 -31.93 14.80 -44.39
CA MET A 12 -31.16 15.64 -43.49
C MET A 12 -31.70 15.76 -42.07
N GLY A 13 -32.98 15.44 -41.87
CA GLY A 13 -33.68 15.55 -40.58
C GLY A 13 -32.98 14.71 -39.48
N PRO A 14 -32.69 13.43 -39.70
CA PRO A 14 -31.96 12.63 -38.70
C PRO A 14 -30.57 13.16 -38.38
N LEU A 15 -29.79 13.58 -39.40
CA LEU A 15 -28.45 14.17 -39.24
C LEU A 15 -28.50 15.50 -38.46
N TYR A 16 -29.47 16.36 -38.80
CA TYR A 16 -29.69 17.60 -38.08
C TYR A 16 -30.02 17.37 -36.61
N ASN A 17 -30.91 16.39 -36.32
CA ASN A 17 -31.30 16.06 -34.95
C ASN A 17 -30.11 15.50 -34.14
N VAL A 18 -29.23 14.66 -34.75
CA VAL A 18 -28.01 14.17 -34.12
C VAL A 18 -27.10 15.33 -33.80
N LEU A 19 -26.77 16.19 -34.79
CA LEU A 19 -25.89 17.33 -34.61
C LEU A 19 -26.46 18.34 -33.58
N PHE A 20 -27.76 18.52 -33.53
CA PHE A 20 -28.38 19.44 -32.57
C PHE A 20 -28.33 18.87 -31.15
N LYS A 21 -28.58 17.57 -30.95
CA LYS A 21 -28.41 16.88 -29.67
C LYS A 21 -26.98 16.95 -29.19
N THR A 22 -26.02 16.61 -30.05
CA THR A 22 -24.59 16.67 -29.74
C THR A 22 -24.16 18.09 -29.34
N ARG A 23 -24.70 19.11 -30.00
CA ARG A 23 -24.39 20.51 -29.65
C ARG A 23 -24.94 20.92 -28.28
N ILE A 24 -26.13 20.44 -27.91
CA ILE A 24 -26.72 20.68 -26.60
C ILE A 24 -25.92 19.97 -25.52
N GLU A 25 -25.55 18.71 -25.77
CA GLU A 25 -24.77 17.88 -24.85
C GLU A 25 -23.36 18.46 -24.64
N ASN A 26 -22.67 18.90 -25.70
CA ASN A 26 -21.41 19.61 -25.59
C ASN A 26 -21.52 20.91 -24.77
N ARG A 27 -22.58 21.67 -24.94
CA ARG A 27 -22.79 22.89 -24.12
C ARG A 27 -23.03 22.54 -22.65
N ARG A 28 -23.74 21.46 -22.35
CA ARG A 28 -23.93 20.97 -21.00
C ARG A 28 -22.58 20.53 -20.38
N LEU A 29 -21.82 19.71 -21.10
CA LEU A 29 -20.50 19.25 -20.66
C LEU A 29 -19.53 20.42 -20.43
N ILE A 30 -19.51 21.42 -21.30
CA ILE A 30 -18.69 22.62 -21.12
C ILE A 30 -19.12 23.37 -19.84
N LYS A 31 -20.42 23.45 -19.55
CA LYS A 31 -20.91 24.10 -18.33
C LYS A 31 -20.51 23.32 -17.09
N GLU A 32 -20.67 22.01 -17.12
CA GLU A 32 -20.26 21.10 -16.03
C GLU A 32 -18.74 21.16 -15.79
N MET A 33 -17.93 21.14 -16.87
CA MET A 33 -16.49 21.32 -16.76
C MET A 33 -16.08 22.65 -16.11
N LYS A 34 -16.74 23.74 -16.48
CA LYS A 34 -16.49 25.05 -15.85
C LYS A 34 -16.84 25.06 -14.38
N GLN A 35 -17.94 24.42 -14.00
CA GLN A 35 -18.36 24.32 -12.61
C GLN A 35 -17.35 23.47 -11.80
N LEU A 36 -16.97 22.31 -12.31
CA LEU A 36 -15.95 21.44 -11.68
C LEU A 36 -14.59 22.12 -11.56
N THR A 37 -14.21 22.91 -12.59
CA THR A 37 -12.97 23.68 -12.53
C THR A 37 -13.00 24.73 -11.42
N ALA A 38 -14.11 25.49 -11.30
CA ALA A 38 -14.28 26.47 -10.24
C ALA A 38 -14.30 25.83 -8.84
N GLU A 39 -14.96 24.69 -8.70
CA GLU A 39 -14.99 23.92 -7.46
C GLU A 39 -13.61 23.40 -7.09
N LYS A 40 -12.86 22.85 -8.05
CA LYS A 40 -11.46 22.45 -7.86
C LYS A 40 -10.56 23.61 -7.41
N GLU A 41 -10.72 24.79 -8.04
CA GLU A 41 -9.96 25.98 -7.65
C GLU A 41 -10.29 26.43 -6.23
N TYR A 42 -11.55 26.38 -5.86
CA TYR A 42 -12.02 26.72 -4.50
C TYR A 42 -11.46 25.74 -3.46
N LEU A 43 -11.54 24.43 -3.73
CA LEU A 43 -10.97 23.41 -2.85
C LEU A 43 -9.45 23.56 -2.74
N ASN A 44 -8.76 23.83 -3.83
CA ASN A 44 -7.31 24.11 -3.80
C ASN A 44 -6.97 25.33 -2.94
N TYR A 45 -7.80 26.38 -2.99
CA TYR A 45 -7.63 27.54 -2.13
C TYR A 45 -7.78 27.18 -0.64
N GLN A 46 -8.81 26.41 -0.28
CA GLN A 46 -9.01 25.93 1.09
C GLN A 46 -7.85 25.04 1.57
N VAL A 47 -7.40 24.11 0.73
CA VAL A 47 -6.25 23.26 1.05
C VAL A 47 -4.98 24.08 1.24
N ASN A 48 -4.71 25.06 0.37
CA ASN A 48 -3.56 25.94 0.51
C ASN A 48 -3.63 26.78 1.78
N TYR A 49 -4.81 27.28 2.14
CA TYR A 49 -5.01 28.00 3.41
C TYR A 49 -4.67 27.09 4.60
N LEU A 50 -5.20 25.86 4.62
CA LEU A 50 -4.92 24.89 5.69
C LEU A 50 -3.42 24.56 5.76
N LYS A 51 -2.74 24.35 4.63
CA LYS A 51 -1.29 24.09 4.57
C LYS A 51 -0.44 25.17 5.24
N HIS A 52 -0.86 26.43 5.16
CA HIS A 52 -0.12 27.56 5.74
C HIS A 52 -0.42 27.77 7.22
N HIS A 53 -1.53 27.23 7.72
CA HIS A 53 -2.03 27.50 9.06
C HIS A 53 -2.14 26.27 9.96
N PHE A 54 -1.91 25.08 9.41
CA PHE A 54 -2.04 23.83 10.13
C PHE A 54 -0.77 22.96 9.96
N ASP A 55 -0.17 22.60 11.09
CA ASP A 55 0.92 21.62 11.12
C ASP A 55 0.33 20.22 11.24
N ILE A 56 0.41 19.44 10.16
CA ILE A 56 -0.11 18.08 10.13
C ILE A 56 0.57 17.16 11.16
N GLY A 57 1.81 17.44 11.52
CA GLY A 57 2.54 16.70 12.56
C GLY A 57 1.95 16.89 13.97
N GLN A 58 1.11 17.92 14.15
CA GLN A 58 0.38 18.18 15.40
C GLN A 58 -1.06 17.63 15.40
N MET A 59 -1.46 16.89 14.37
CA MET A 59 -2.74 16.19 14.41
C MET A 59 -2.79 15.26 15.62
N LYS A 60 -3.95 15.27 16.27
CA LYS A 60 -4.18 14.36 17.39
C LYS A 60 -4.17 12.92 16.88
N PRO A 61 -3.62 11.98 17.65
CA PRO A 61 -3.76 10.56 17.38
C PRO A 61 -5.22 10.16 17.21
N ALA A 62 -5.48 9.01 16.59
CA ALA A 62 -6.78 8.40 16.59
C ALA A 62 -7.37 8.29 18.00
N THR A 63 -8.68 8.11 18.09
CA THR A 63 -9.38 7.90 19.36
C THR A 63 -10.24 6.63 19.24
N GLY A 64 -10.75 6.13 20.37
CA GLY A 64 -11.61 4.95 20.42
C GLY A 64 -10.90 3.68 19.93
N VAL A 65 -11.65 2.80 19.30
CA VAL A 65 -11.19 1.45 18.92
C VAL A 65 -9.95 1.48 18.03
N LEU A 66 -9.89 2.39 17.05
CA LEU A 66 -8.70 2.49 16.19
C LEU A 66 -7.45 2.80 17.00
N ARG A 67 -7.55 3.71 17.99
CA ARG A 67 -6.40 4.02 18.85
C ARG A 67 -5.96 2.86 19.73
N GLU A 68 -6.91 2.14 20.29
CA GLU A 68 -6.62 0.93 21.07
C GLU A 68 -5.94 -0.13 20.22
N TYR A 69 -6.43 -0.30 18.98
CA TYR A 69 -5.81 -1.18 18.00
C TYR A 69 -4.38 -0.75 17.68
N GLN A 70 -4.15 0.50 17.31
CA GLN A 70 -2.81 1.04 17.04
C GLN A 70 -1.82 0.80 18.19
N LEU A 71 -2.24 1.04 19.44
CA LEU A 71 -1.38 0.82 20.61
C LEU A 71 -1.08 -0.67 20.83
N ALA A 72 -2.06 -1.54 20.60
CA ALA A 72 -1.85 -2.98 20.67
C ALA A 72 -0.93 -3.48 19.56
N GLU A 73 -1.04 -2.88 18.35
CA GLU A 73 -0.22 -3.19 17.18
C GLU A 73 1.26 -2.89 17.43
N VAL A 74 1.60 -1.74 17.98
CA VAL A 74 3.00 -1.39 18.25
C VAL A 74 3.63 -2.26 19.36
N GLU A 75 2.86 -2.68 20.37
CA GLU A 75 3.35 -3.64 21.37
C GLU A 75 3.59 -5.01 20.74
N PHE A 76 2.71 -5.42 19.83
CA PHE A 76 2.88 -6.66 19.09
C PHE A 76 4.10 -6.59 18.15
N ALA A 77 4.28 -5.48 17.42
CA ALA A 77 5.46 -5.26 16.60
C ALA A 77 6.75 -5.39 17.42
N ARG A 78 6.81 -4.72 18.57
CA ARG A 78 7.96 -4.83 19.46
C ARG A 78 8.21 -6.27 19.92
N TYR A 79 7.15 -6.98 20.30
CA TYR A 79 7.26 -8.38 20.73
C TYR A 79 7.80 -9.28 19.60
N ILE A 80 7.29 -9.17 18.38
CA ILE A 80 7.79 -9.96 17.24
C ILE A 80 9.24 -9.59 16.90
N LEU A 81 9.58 -8.30 16.89
CA LEU A 81 10.94 -7.85 16.63
C LEU A 81 11.93 -8.34 17.71
N ASP A 82 11.51 -8.42 18.98
CA ASP A 82 12.33 -8.99 20.05
C ASP A 82 12.56 -10.51 19.83
N LEU A 83 11.56 -11.26 19.34
CA LEU A 83 11.73 -12.67 18.95
C LEU A 83 12.69 -12.83 17.77
N LEU A 84 12.68 -11.90 16.82
CA LEU A 84 13.53 -11.94 15.64
C LEU A 84 14.97 -11.43 15.88
N LYS A 85 15.20 -10.73 16.99
CA LYS A 85 16.50 -10.12 17.31
C LYS A 85 17.70 -11.07 17.29
N PRO A 86 17.61 -12.34 17.77
CA PRO A 86 18.74 -13.27 17.74
C PRO A 86 19.22 -13.64 16.34
N TYR A 87 18.40 -13.42 15.32
CA TYR A 87 18.71 -13.77 13.92
C TYR A 87 19.44 -12.66 13.17
N GLU A 88 19.58 -11.48 13.78
CA GLU A 88 20.34 -10.33 13.26
C GLU A 88 19.96 -9.97 11.81
N ILE A 89 18.65 -9.98 11.51
CA ILE A 89 18.13 -9.63 10.19
C ILE A 89 17.97 -8.11 10.10
N PRO A 90 18.73 -7.42 9.22
CA PRO A 90 18.53 -5.99 8.98
C PRO A 90 17.14 -5.72 8.39
N MET A 91 16.35 -4.90 9.06
CA MET A 91 14.99 -4.53 8.63
C MET A 91 14.71 -3.08 9.00
N TYR A 92 13.66 -2.51 8.41
CA TYR A 92 13.29 -1.10 8.62
C TYR A 92 11.81 -0.86 8.30
N LEU A 93 11.22 0.14 8.97
CA LEU A 93 9.87 0.61 8.64
C LEU A 93 9.83 1.13 7.20
N GLU A 94 8.72 0.87 6.52
CA GLU A 94 8.46 1.30 5.15
C GLU A 94 7.11 2.01 5.05
N GLY A 95 6.86 2.70 3.94
CA GLY A 95 5.54 3.23 3.61
C GLY A 95 4.95 4.16 4.65
N GLY A 96 3.67 3.93 4.95
CA GLY A 96 2.89 4.67 5.96
C GLY A 96 3.49 4.62 7.35
N ALA A 97 4.02 3.47 7.75
CA ALA A 97 4.65 3.31 9.05
C ALA A 97 5.92 4.20 9.22
N LEU A 98 6.77 4.30 8.18
CA LEU A 98 7.93 5.21 8.21
C LEU A 98 7.50 6.68 8.20
N LEU A 99 6.50 7.03 7.39
CA LEU A 99 5.93 8.37 7.33
C LEU A 99 5.34 8.78 8.69
N GLY A 100 4.56 7.90 9.30
CA GLY A 100 3.98 8.08 10.62
C GLY A 100 5.04 8.31 11.68
N ALA A 101 6.07 7.47 11.72
CA ALA A 101 7.21 7.61 12.65
C ALA A 101 7.88 8.99 12.55
N LYS A 102 8.11 9.47 11.33
CA LYS A 102 8.78 10.78 11.13
C LYS A 102 7.87 11.96 11.41
N ARG A 103 6.62 11.92 10.97
CA ARG A 103 5.69 13.04 10.98
C ARG A 103 4.89 13.13 12.28
N HIS A 104 4.37 11.99 12.76
CA HIS A 104 3.45 11.91 13.91
C HIS A 104 4.10 11.32 15.17
N LYS A 105 5.32 10.79 15.08
CA LYS A 105 6.01 10.04 16.14
C LYS A 105 5.32 8.71 16.50
N GLY A 106 4.50 8.21 15.61
CA GLY A 106 3.68 7.03 15.75
C GLY A 106 2.85 6.81 14.48
N PHE A 107 1.67 6.23 14.62
CA PHE A 107 0.77 6.06 13.50
C PHE A 107 0.33 7.37 12.86
N ILE A 108 0.14 7.38 11.57
CA ILE A 108 -0.73 8.34 10.93
C ILE A 108 -2.12 8.15 11.56
N PRO A 109 -2.86 9.23 11.94
CA PRO A 109 -4.09 9.08 12.75
C PRO A 109 -5.17 8.14 12.22
N TRP A 110 -5.16 7.85 10.93
CA TRP A 110 -6.12 6.96 10.26
C TRP A 110 -5.52 5.62 9.80
N ASP A 111 -4.25 5.37 10.11
CA ASP A 111 -3.52 4.18 9.72
C ASP A 111 -3.71 3.04 10.72
N ASP A 112 -3.55 1.80 10.28
CA ASP A 112 -3.86 0.63 11.11
C ASP A 112 -2.93 -0.57 10.89
N ASP A 113 -1.80 -0.37 10.21
CA ASP A 113 -0.80 -1.40 9.96
C ASP A 113 0.64 -0.90 10.17
N ILE A 114 1.57 -1.83 10.26
CA ILE A 114 3.00 -1.56 10.35
C ILE A 114 3.72 -2.39 9.30
N ASP A 115 4.25 -1.67 8.30
CA ASP A 115 5.03 -2.24 7.21
C ASP A 115 6.52 -2.27 7.56
N ILE A 116 7.14 -3.43 7.36
CA ILE A 116 8.58 -3.65 7.60
C ILE A 116 9.21 -4.22 6.35
N ALA A 117 10.24 -3.57 5.85
CA ALA A 117 10.97 -4.01 4.67
C ALA A 117 12.38 -4.46 5.01
N MET A 118 12.95 -5.25 4.10
CA MET A 118 14.33 -5.74 4.15
C MET A 118 14.81 -6.14 2.77
N SER A 119 16.10 -6.46 2.63
CA SER A 119 16.61 -7.02 1.37
C SER A 119 15.98 -8.39 1.07
N ARG A 120 15.93 -8.77 -0.20
CA ARG A 120 15.47 -10.11 -0.62
C ARG A 120 16.26 -11.23 0.08
N ALA A 121 17.54 -11.07 0.24
CA ALA A 121 18.37 -12.05 0.94
C ALA A 121 17.97 -12.20 2.41
N ASP A 122 17.72 -11.08 3.08
CA ASP A 122 17.27 -11.05 4.47
C ASP A 122 15.83 -11.54 4.63
N PHE A 123 14.97 -11.24 3.66
CA PHE A 123 13.62 -11.78 3.60
C PHE A 123 13.63 -13.32 3.49
N ASN A 124 14.51 -13.87 2.66
CA ASN A 124 14.67 -15.33 2.57
C ASN A 124 15.15 -15.94 3.89
N LYS A 125 16.03 -15.26 4.65
CA LYS A 125 16.42 -15.68 6.01
C LYS A 125 15.21 -15.64 6.95
N LEU A 126 14.42 -14.55 6.90
CA LEU A 126 13.21 -14.40 7.70
C LEU A 126 12.21 -15.53 7.43
N LEU A 127 11.98 -15.87 6.15
CA LEU A 127 11.11 -17.00 5.77
C LEU A 127 11.59 -18.31 6.38
N HIS A 128 12.92 -18.54 6.42
CA HIS A 128 13.49 -19.71 7.05
C HIS A 128 13.23 -19.73 8.57
N VAL A 129 13.42 -18.59 9.24
CA VAL A 129 13.11 -18.44 10.68
C VAL A 129 11.64 -18.75 10.94
N PHE A 130 10.72 -18.16 10.20
CA PHE A 130 9.29 -18.38 10.37
C PHE A 130 8.86 -19.85 10.16
N LYS A 131 9.60 -20.60 9.32
CA LYS A 131 9.34 -22.02 9.07
C LYS A 131 9.91 -22.96 10.14
N THR A 132 10.95 -22.53 10.84
CA THR A 132 11.75 -23.42 11.72
C THR A 132 11.66 -23.08 13.20
N ASP A 133 11.37 -21.83 13.56
CA ASP A 133 11.25 -21.40 14.95
C ASP A 133 9.85 -21.76 15.50
N SER A 134 9.83 -22.45 16.64
CA SER A 134 8.63 -22.94 17.31
C SER A 134 7.71 -21.83 17.84
N ASN A 135 8.17 -20.58 17.90
CA ASN A 135 7.34 -19.43 18.27
C ASN A 135 6.32 -19.07 17.18
N PHE A 136 6.47 -19.61 15.96
CA PHE A 136 5.64 -19.28 14.81
C PHE A 136 4.93 -20.51 14.25
N VAL A 137 3.73 -20.30 13.73
CA VAL A 137 2.96 -21.27 12.95
C VAL A 137 2.98 -20.78 11.51
N TRP A 138 3.72 -21.46 10.66
CA TRP A 138 3.84 -21.15 9.23
C TRP A 138 2.66 -21.67 8.42
N ILE A 139 2.08 -20.80 7.61
CA ILE A 139 0.99 -21.14 6.68
C ILE A 139 1.33 -20.55 5.30
N ASP A 140 1.45 -21.41 4.31
CA ASP A 140 1.68 -21.03 2.92
C ASP A 140 0.35 -20.98 2.17
N THR A 141 0.00 -19.80 1.68
CA THR A 141 -1.21 -19.58 0.89
C THR A 141 -0.94 -19.31 -0.59
N THR A 142 0.33 -19.28 -1.00
CA THR A 142 0.73 -18.98 -2.38
C THR A 142 0.12 -19.93 -3.42
N GLN A 143 -0.23 -21.15 -3.00
CA GLN A 143 -0.86 -22.15 -3.85
C GLN A 143 -2.40 -22.11 -3.82
N LYS A 144 -3.00 -21.07 -3.24
CA LYS A 144 -4.46 -20.93 -3.11
C LYS A 144 -5.05 -20.13 -4.27
N SER A 145 -6.35 -20.30 -4.49
CA SER A 145 -7.07 -19.68 -5.62
C SER A 145 -7.58 -18.27 -5.35
N GLY A 146 -7.25 -17.64 -4.25
CA GLY A 146 -7.67 -16.27 -3.96
C GLY A 146 -7.43 -15.81 -2.52
N TYR A 147 -7.47 -14.51 -2.32
CA TYR A 147 -7.47 -13.87 -1.02
C TYR A 147 -8.89 -13.77 -0.50
N TYR A 148 -9.17 -14.45 0.60
CA TYR A 148 -10.45 -14.32 1.31
C TYR A 148 -10.19 -14.12 2.79
N ALA A 149 -10.75 -13.07 3.32
CA ALA A 149 -10.73 -12.75 4.73
C ALA A 149 -11.18 -13.92 5.61
N GLU A 150 -12.27 -14.59 5.22
CA GLU A 150 -12.73 -15.79 5.90
C GLU A 150 -11.69 -16.91 5.99
N TYR A 151 -10.82 -17.04 4.98
CA TYR A 151 -9.77 -18.04 5.01
C TYR A 151 -8.73 -17.71 6.09
N TYR A 152 -8.29 -16.46 6.15
CA TYR A 152 -7.36 -15.99 7.18
C TYR A 152 -7.97 -16.07 8.56
N ASP A 153 -9.20 -15.61 8.71
CA ASP A 153 -9.90 -15.66 10.00
C ASP A 153 -9.98 -17.09 10.54
N LYS A 154 -10.33 -18.08 9.70
CA LYS A 154 -10.34 -19.48 10.09
C LYS A 154 -8.95 -19.98 10.54
N LEU A 155 -7.88 -19.60 9.83
CA LEU A 155 -6.52 -20.01 10.18
C LEU A 155 -6.05 -19.37 11.48
N ILE A 156 -6.35 -18.09 11.68
CA ILE A 156 -5.98 -17.34 12.88
C ILE A 156 -6.75 -17.91 14.09
N ARG A 157 -8.08 -18.11 13.97
CA ARG A 157 -8.90 -18.71 15.05
C ARG A 157 -8.44 -20.11 15.42
N ALA A 158 -8.06 -20.94 14.46
CA ALA A 158 -7.53 -22.27 14.72
C ALA A 158 -6.22 -22.27 15.52
N ASN A 159 -5.52 -21.14 15.55
CA ASN A 159 -4.22 -20.95 16.19
C ASN A 159 -4.19 -19.72 17.12
N ALA A 160 -5.32 -19.36 17.71
CA ALA A 160 -5.58 -18.11 18.44
C ALA A 160 -4.50 -17.67 19.46
N ASN A 161 -3.82 -18.62 20.08
CA ASN A 161 -2.80 -18.36 21.11
C ASN A 161 -1.36 -18.46 20.55
N LYS A 162 -1.17 -18.37 19.23
CA LYS A 162 0.12 -18.51 18.58
C LYS A 162 0.38 -17.32 17.65
N ASN A 163 1.65 -17.07 17.35
CA ASN A 163 2.03 -16.16 16.28
C ASN A 163 1.83 -16.89 14.95
N VAL A 164 0.84 -16.49 14.19
CA VAL A 164 0.48 -17.10 12.90
C VAL A 164 1.12 -16.32 11.78
N VAL A 165 1.95 -16.98 11.00
CA VAL A 165 2.65 -16.39 9.84
C VAL A 165 1.98 -16.88 8.57
N ILE A 166 1.48 -15.97 7.76
CA ILE A 166 0.81 -16.27 6.51
C ILE A 166 1.63 -15.72 5.34
N MET A 167 2.16 -16.61 4.52
CA MET A 167 2.84 -16.26 3.27
C MET A 167 1.82 -15.98 2.18
N THR A 168 1.88 -14.80 1.57
CA THR A 168 1.13 -14.41 0.38
C THR A 168 2.07 -14.31 -0.83
N PRO A 169 1.58 -14.11 -2.05
CA PRO A 169 2.45 -13.87 -3.20
C PRO A 169 3.35 -12.63 -3.09
N THR A 170 2.95 -11.64 -2.29
CA THR A 170 3.61 -10.34 -2.24
C THR A 170 4.45 -10.12 -0.99
N CYS A 171 3.99 -10.60 0.15
CA CYS A 171 4.58 -10.33 1.46
C CYS A 171 4.27 -11.46 2.45
N VAL A 172 4.73 -11.29 3.68
CA VAL A 172 4.39 -12.16 4.80
C VAL A 172 3.68 -11.35 5.86
N HIS A 173 2.50 -11.85 6.27
CA HIS A 173 1.75 -11.29 7.39
C HIS A 173 1.99 -12.11 8.65
N VAL A 174 2.19 -11.44 9.78
CA VAL A 174 2.29 -12.07 11.09
C VAL A 174 1.13 -11.59 11.95
N PHE A 175 0.31 -12.53 12.38
CA PHE A 175 -0.89 -12.27 13.18
C PHE A 175 -0.76 -12.82 14.60
N ASN A 176 -1.44 -12.16 15.52
CA ASN A 176 -1.72 -12.70 16.84
C ASN A 176 -3.08 -12.21 17.30
N GLY A 177 -4.00 -13.13 17.57
CA GLY A 177 -5.36 -12.80 18.00
C GLY A 177 -6.35 -13.92 17.73
N THR A 178 -7.61 -13.67 18.03
CA THR A 178 -8.69 -14.66 17.91
C THR A 178 -9.46 -14.57 16.59
N CYS A 179 -9.45 -13.39 15.96
CA CYS A 179 -10.04 -13.15 14.64
C CYS A 179 -9.35 -11.96 13.97
N LEU A 180 -9.63 -11.70 12.70
CA LEU A 180 -9.02 -10.59 11.97
C LEU A 180 -9.26 -9.22 12.61
N ARG A 181 -10.43 -9.00 13.22
CA ARG A 181 -10.73 -7.75 13.91
C ARG A 181 -9.84 -7.52 15.14
N ASP A 182 -9.57 -8.58 15.89
CA ASP A 182 -8.76 -8.51 17.12
C ASP A 182 -7.29 -8.85 16.86
N SER A 183 -6.96 -9.28 15.65
CA SER A 183 -5.61 -9.71 15.27
C SER A 183 -4.74 -8.49 14.99
N LYS A 184 -3.57 -8.44 15.62
CA LYS A 184 -2.50 -7.52 15.27
C LYS A 184 -1.81 -8.10 14.05
N ASN A 185 -1.47 -7.24 13.09
CA ASN A 185 -0.91 -7.61 11.81
C ASN A 185 0.36 -6.82 11.50
N LEU A 186 1.48 -7.53 11.35
CA LEU A 186 2.71 -6.97 10.82
C LEU A 186 2.93 -7.50 9.41
N GLU A 187 3.30 -6.62 8.52
CA GLU A 187 3.59 -6.96 7.15
C GLU A 187 5.09 -6.84 6.86
N PHE A 188 5.66 -7.90 6.28
CA PHE A 188 7.09 -7.95 5.93
C PHE A 188 7.25 -8.06 4.43
N PHE A 189 7.98 -7.11 3.85
CA PHE A 189 8.18 -6.97 2.41
C PHE A 189 9.63 -7.14 2.01
N PRO A 190 9.91 -7.87 0.92
CA PRO A 190 11.23 -7.86 0.31
C PRO A 190 11.43 -6.64 -0.57
N ASN A 191 12.61 -6.05 -0.50
CA ASN A 191 13.13 -5.10 -1.48
C ASN A 191 14.31 -5.72 -2.22
N ASP A 192 14.48 -5.39 -3.49
CA ASP A 192 15.47 -6.02 -4.36
C ASP A 192 16.65 -5.10 -4.65
N PHE A 193 17.87 -5.64 -4.55
CA PHE A 193 19.06 -4.99 -5.05
C PHE A 193 19.10 -5.07 -6.57
N LEU A 194 19.22 -3.92 -7.23
CA LEU A 194 19.33 -3.82 -8.67
C LEU A 194 20.81 -3.89 -9.06
N LYS A 195 21.20 -4.79 -9.97
CA LYS A 195 22.59 -4.90 -10.43
C LYS A 195 23.11 -3.60 -11.00
N GLU A 196 24.41 -3.33 -10.84
CA GLU A 196 25.02 -2.05 -11.21
C GLU A 196 24.96 -1.75 -12.71
N GLU A 197 25.03 -2.78 -13.54
CA GLU A 197 24.95 -2.68 -15.00
C GLU A 197 23.54 -2.42 -15.55
N VAL A 198 22.50 -2.56 -14.73
CA VAL A 198 21.10 -2.37 -15.16
C VAL A 198 20.79 -0.89 -15.29
N THR A 199 20.33 -0.44 -16.46
CA THR A 199 19.88 0.94 -16.65
C THR A 199 18.48 1.16 -16.12
N GLU A 200 18.14 2.41 -15.84
CA GLU A 200 16.77 2.78 -15.45
C GLU A 200 15.74 2.40 -16.52
N GLU A 201 16.08 2.58 -17.79
CA GLU A 201 15.22 2.19 -18.91
C GLU A 201 14.93 0.69 -18.94
N GLN A 202 15.95 -0.14 -18.67
CA GLN A 202 15.78 -1.60 -18.59
C GLN A 202 14.85 -1.98 -17.42
N TYR A 203 15.02 -1.35 -16.27
CA TYR A 203 14.15 -1.58 -15.12
C TYR A 203 12.72 -1.14 -15.41
N LEU A 204 12.50 0.05 -16.00
CA LEU A 204 11.18 0.53 -16.36
C LEU A 204 10.47 -0.36 -17.38
N ALA A 205 11.20 -0.83 -18.40
CA ALA A 205 10.64 -1.79 -19.37
C ALA A 205 10.23 -3.13 -18.73
N PHE A 206 10.99 -3.59 -17.74
CA PHE A 206 10.66 -4.74 -16.92
C PHE A 206 9.40 -4.48 -16.08
N ARG A 207 9.39 -3.35 -15.36
CA ARG A 207 8.27 -2.92 -14.52
C ARG A 207 6.96 -2.82 -15.31
N ASP A 208 6.98 -2.23 -16.50
CA ASP A 208 5.79 -2.13 -17.35
C ASP A 208 5.21 -3.49 -17.74
N LYS A 209 6.07 -4.50 -17.99
CA LYS A 209 5.63 -5.87 -18.24
C LYS A 209 5.01 -6.50 -16.99
N ALA A 210 5.60 -6.29 -15.83
CA ALA A 210 5.06 -6.80 -14.58
C ALA A 210 3.70 -6.16 -14.26
N ILE A 211 3.56 -4.85 -14.42
CA ILE A 211 2.29 -4.12 -14.26
C ILE A 211 1.24 -4.63 -15.25
N ALA A 212 1.60 -4.84 -16.50
CA ALA A 212 0.67 -5.35 -17.50
C ALA A 212 0.11 -6.74 -17.13
N PHE A 213 0.96 -7.59 -16.51
CA PHE A 213 0.53 -8.88 -16.00
C PHE A 213 -0.43 -8.72 -14.81
N ILE A 214 -0.06 -7.98 -13.77
CA ILE A 214 -0.86 -7.88 -12.53
C ILE A 214 -2.20 -7.15 -12.71
N ARG A 215 -2.37 -6.36 -13.75
CA ARG A 215 -3.65 -5.68 -14.07
C ARG A 215 -4.76 -6.61 -14.53
N VAL A 216 -4.43 -7.84 -14.88
CA VAL A 216 -5.41 -8.88 -15.24
C VAL A 216 -5.67 -9.74 -14.01
N PRO A 217 -6.92 -10.15 -13.72
CA PRO A 217 -7.21 -11.02 -12.59
C PRO A 217 -6.42 -12.34 -12.66
N HIS A 218 -5.76 -12.70 -11.56
CA HIS A 218 -4.97 -13.91 -11.40
C HIS A 218 -5.32 -14.61 -10.09
N THR A 219 -5.09 -15.92 -10.06
CA THR A 219 -5.02 -16.65 -8.81
C THR A 219 -3.71 -16.32 -8.09
N TRP A 220 -3.68 -16.53 -6.78
CA TRP A 220 -2.47 -16.32 -6.00
C TRP A 220 -1.30 -17.20 -6.46
N LYS A 221 -1.61 -18.42 -6.89
CA LYS A 221 -0.60 -19.29 -7.47
C LYS A 221 0.01 -18.68 -8.74
N GLU A 222 -0.80 -18.16 -9.64
CA GLU A 222 -0.31 -17.53 -10.88
C GLU A 222 0.53 -16.29 -10.57
N LEU A 223 0.12 -15.47 -9.60
CA LEU A 223 0.90 -14.31 -9.14
C LEU A 223 2.23 -14.74 -8.54
N PHE A 224 2.22 -15.71 -7.64
CA PHE A 224 3.44 -16.20 -7.00
C PHE A 224 4.41 -16.81 -8.03
N ASP A 225 3.91 -17.69 -8.89
CA ASP A 225 4.71 -18.31 -9.95
C ASP A 225 5.30 -17.25 -10.88
N PHE A 226 4.53 -16.22 -11.24
CA PHE A 226 4.99 -15.11 -12.05
C PHE A 226 6.13 -14.33 -11.36
N TYR A 227 5.97 -13.96 -10.07
CA TYR A 227 6.99 -13.22 -9.34
C TYR A 227 8.28 -14.03 -9.19
N GLU A 228 8.18 -15.30 -8.84
CA GLU A 228 9.34 -16.19 -8.68
C GLU A 228 10.08 -16.43 -10.00
N ALA A 229 9.34 -16.74 -11.06
CA ALA A 229 9.93 -16.94 -12.38
C ALA A 229 10.55 -15.65 -12.92
N THR A 230 9.81 -14.54 -12.82
CA THR A 230 10.24 -13.24 -13.30
C THR A 230 11.49 -12.75 -12.59
N TRP A 231 11.56 -12.90 -11.26
CA TRP A 231 12.73 -12.52 -10.47
C TRP A 231 13.98 -13.32 -10.88
N LYS A 232 13.83 -14.63 -11.12
CA LYS A 232 14.93 -15.52 -11.50
C LYS A 232 15.42 -15.29 -12.93
N GLU A 233 14.48 -15.03 -13.85
CA GLU A 233 14.74 -15.02 -15.29
C GLU A 233 15.11 -13.65 -15.86
N CYS A 234 14.66 -12.55 -15.23
CA CYS A 234 14.90 -11.20 -15.75
C CYS A 234 16.38 -10.79 -15.73
N GLY A 235 17.18 -11.39 -14.86
CA GLY A 235 18.61 -11.11 -14.73
C GLY A 235 18.96 -9.72 -14.14
N LEU A 236 17.97 -8.95 -13.68
CA LEU A 236 18.15 -7.58 -13.22
C LEU A 236 18.59 -7.46 -11.76
N PHE A 237 18.21 -8.44 -10.92
CA PHE A 237 18.37 -8.37 -9.48
C PHE A 237 19.56 -9.16 -8.96
N SER A 238 20.03 -8.78 -7.76
CA SER A 238 21.12 -9.41 -7.02
C SER A 238 20.65 -9.77 -5.61
N LEU A 239 21.17 -10.87 -5.06
CA LEU A 239 21.05 -11.18 -3.63
C LEU A 239 22.15 -10.47 -2.82
N GLU A 240 23.27 -10.14 -3.47
CA GLU A 240 24.36 -9.38 -2.86
C GLU A 240 24.05 -7.88 -2.91
N PRO A 241 24.46 -7.11 -1.90
CA PRO A 241 24.25 -5.67 -1.87
C PRO A 241 24.82 -4.96 -3.10
N THR A 242 24.02 -4.02 -3.64
CA THR A 242 24.43 -3.10 -4.71
C THR A 242 24.13 -1.67 -4.29
N SER A 243 24.52 -0.68 -5.09
CA SER A 243 24.29 0.73 -4.77
C SER A 243 22.81 1.14 -4.84
N ARG A 244 21.94 0.32 -5.48
CA ARG A 244 20.56 0.67 -5.79
C ARG A 244 19.58 -0.38 -5.31
N ILE A 245 18.49 0.10 -4.72
CA ILE A 245 17.40 -0.71 -4.17
C ILE A 245 16.10 -0.29 -4.84
N VAL A 246 15.27 -1.27 -5.15
CA VAL A 246 13.90 -1.10 -5.65
C VAL A 246 12.93 -1.91 -4.79
N PRO A 247 11.66 -1.49 -4.67
CA PRO A 247 10.63 -2.32 -4.08
C PRO A 247 10.54 -3.66 -4.79
N GLY A 248 10.33 -4.72 -4.03
CA GLY A 248 10.20 -6.07 -4.58
C GLY A 248 8.96 -6.24 -5.43
N LEU A 249 8.99 -7.25 -6.31
CA LEU A 249 7.81 -7.64 -7.08
C LEU A 249 6.64 -7.88 -6.14
N GLY A 250 5.49 -7.30 -6.48
CA GLY A 250 4.28 -7.39 -5.66
C GLY A 250 4.12 -6.25 -4.65
N ASN A 251 5.13 -5.44 -4.42
CA ASN A 251 5.02 -4.24 -3.62
C ASN A 251 4.35 -3.09 -4.42
N TRP A 252 3.89 -2.07 -3.72
CA TRP A 252 3.11 -0.94 -4.23
C TRP A 252 3.75 -0.16 -5.39
N ASP A 253 5.08 -0.23 -5.58
CA ASP A 253 5.78 0.40 -6.72
C ASP A 253 5.39 -0.18 -8.09
N LEU A 254 4.78 -1.36 -8.11
CA LEU A 254 4.15 -1.94 -9.30
C LEU A 254 2.68 -1.54 -9.47
N THR A 255 2.15 -0.70 -8.58
CA THR A 255 0.77 -0.23 -8.59
C THR A 255 0.63 1.13 -9.26
N GLU A 256 -0.53 1.77 -9.08
CA GLU A 256 -0.89 3.07 -9.64
C GLU A 256 -0.10 4.25 -9.06
N TYR A 257 0.61 4.05 -7.93
CA TYR A 257 1.34 5.12 -7.24
C TYR A 257 2.60 5.60 -7.97
N GLY A 258 3.03 4.85 -8.99
CA GLY A 258 4.07 5.29 -9.89
C GLY A 258 5.49 4.93 -9.42
N TYR A 259 6.42 5.15 -10.32
CA TYR A 259 7.84 4.95 -10.09
C TYR A 259 8.47 6.23 -9.48
N HIS A 260 9.15 6.09 -8.36
CA HIS A 260 9.76 7.19 -7.63
C HIS A 260 11.30 7.21 -7.70
N GLY A 261 11.88 6.42 -8.58
CA GLY A 261 13.33 6.29 -8.72
C GLY A 261 13.94 5.23 -7.80
N PHE A 262 15.22 4.96 -7.99
CA PHE A 262 15.96 4.03 -7.16
C PHE A 262 16.25 4.62 -5.79
N ARG A 263 16.12 3.81 -4.73
CA ARG A 263 16.67 4.12 -3.42
C ARG A 263 18.17 3.83 -3.44
N HIS A 264 18.97 4.67 -2.80
CA HIS A 264 20.39 4.37 -2.64
C HIS A 264 20.61 3.46 -1.44
N HIS A 265 21.54 2.51 -1.57
CA HIS A 265 21.93 1.60 -0.50
C HIS A 265 22.21 2.36 0.81
N ASP A 266 23.03 3.42 0.74
CA ASP A 266 23.44 4.22 1.90
C ASP A 266 22.33 5.08 2.50
N ASP A 267 21.18 5.19 1.85
CA ASP A 267 19.98 5.83 2.43
C ASP A 267 19.20 4.82 3.29
N VAL A 268 19.33 3.53 3.01
CA VAL A 268 18.68 2.43 3.72
C VAL A 268 19.61 1.82 4.78
N TYR A 269 20.83 1.49 4.42
CA TYR A 269 21.79 0.78 5.28
C TYR A 269 22.98 1.66 5.71
N PRO A 270 23.59 1.39 6.87
CA PRO A 270 23.12 0.47 7.91
C PRO A 270 21.80 0.96 8.53
N THR A 271 20.90 0.04 8.82
CA THR A 271 19.63 0.40 9.48
C THR A 271 19.88 0.95 10.89
N THR A 272 18.99 1.82 11.33
CA THR A 272 19.02 2.49 12.64
C THR A 272 17.70 2.26 13.38
N THR A 273 17.36 3.11 14.34
CA THR A 273 16.09 3.04 15.05
C THR A 273 15.40 4.41 15.11
N ILE A 274 14.09 4.40 15.15
CA ILE A 274 13.24 5.58 15.33
C ILE A 274 12.21 5.34 16.46
N LEU A 275 11.77 6.41 17.10
CA LEU A 275 10.64 6.31 18.03
C LEU A 275 9.32 6.26 17.26
N PHE A 276 8.51 5.23 17.57
CA PHE A 276 7.17 5.02 17.07
C PHE A 276 6.26 4.68 18.25
N GLU A 277 5.29 5.52 18.56
CA GLU A 277 4.44 5.40 19.78
C GLU A 277 5.26 5.18 21.06
N GLY A 278 6.39 5.87 21.18
CA GLY A 278 7.30 5.74 22.31
C GLY A 278 8.17 4.48 22.36
N LYS A 279 8.05 3.58 21.39
CA LYS A 279 8.89 2.38 21.23
C LYS A 279 9.96 2.61 20.18
N LYS A 280 11.10 1.93 20.31
CA LYS A 280 12.14 1.92 19.27
C LYS A 280 11.81 0.85 18.25
N LEU A 281 11.55 1.26 17.02
CA LEU A 281 11.38 0.39 15.86
C LEU A 281 12.54 0.57 14.87
N PRO A 282 12.82 -0.41 13.99
CA PRO A 282 13.88 -0.30 13.01
C PRO A 282 13.58 0.77 11.96
N CYS A 283 14.60 1.46 11.48
CA CYS A 283 14.47 2.60 10.60
C CYS A 283 15.57 2.58 9.54
N PRO A 284 15.32 2.99 8.28
CA PRO A 284 16.38 3.19 7.32
C PRO A 284 17.32 4.30 7.78
N ASN A 285 18.59 4.26 7.31
CA ASN A 285 19.63 5.21 7.72
C ASN A 285 19.21 6.67 7.53
N LYS A 286 18.66 7.00 6.36
CA LYS A 286 18.23 8.36 6.01
C LYS A 286 16.72 8.35 5.68
N ALA A 287 15.90 8.18 6.71
CA ALA A 287 14.44 8.11 6.56
C ALA A 287 13.85 9.25 5.71
N GLU A 288 14.35 10.49 5.85
CA GLU A 288 13.83 11.63 5.10
C GLU A 288 14.14 11.54 3.60
N ALA A 289 15.30 10.98 3.22
CA ALA A 289 15.65 10.78 1.81
C ALA A 289 14.71 9.76 1.16
N ILE A 290 14.34 8.70 1.90
CA ILE A 290 13.36 7.70 1.44
C ILE A 290 11.99 8.37 1.28
N LEU A 291 11.50 9.08 2.31
CA LEU A 291 10.20 9.76 2.27
C LEU A 291 10.12 10.86 1.20
N ASP A 292 11.20 11.64 1.00
CA ASP A 292 11.26 12.67 -0.04
C ASP A 292 11.13 12.06 -1.45
N ARG A 293 11.57 10.83 -1.62
CA ARG A 293 11.44 10.08 -2.86
C ARG A 293 10.04 9.50 -3.04
N GLU A 294 9.52 8.81 -2.03
CA GLU A 294 8.24 8.09 -2.10
C GLU A 294 7.04 9.03 -2.10
N TYR A 295 7.05 10.04 -1.25
CA TYR A 295 5.92 10.95 -1.05
C TYR A 295 6.18 12.37 -1.57
N SER A 296 7.29 12.60 -2.29
CA SER A 296 7.82 13.94 -2.61
C SER A 296 8.09 14.77 -1.34
N LYS A 297 8.79 15.89 -1.46
CA LYS A 297 9.09 16.77 -0.30
C LYS A 297 7.85 17.28 0.45
N SER A 298 6.68 17.12 -0.15
CA SER A 298 5.40 17.52 0.45
C SER A 298 4.87 16.55 1.52
N TRP A 299 5.55 15.46 1.83
CA TRP A 299 5.14 14.57 2.93
C TRP A 299 5.12 15.29 4.30
N ARG A 300 5.88 16.38 4.40
CA ARG A 300 5.89 17.24 5.61
C ARG A 300 4.65 18.13 5.71
N ASP A 301 3.97 18.32 4.58
CA ASP A 301 2.77 19.14 4.47
C ASP A 301 1.51 18.26 4.57
N TYR A 302 0.37 18.86 4.29
CA TYR A 302 -0.90 18.12 4.18
C TYR A 302 -0.81 17.06 3.10
N PRO A 303 -1.28 15.81 3.33
CA PRO A 303 -1.26 14.78 2.31
C PRO A 303 -2.06 15.25 1.10
N LYS A 304 -1.49 15.09 -0.09
CA LYS A 304 -2.17 15.41 -1.36
C LYS A 304 -3.35 14.46 -1.62
N ASP A 305 -3.23 13.25 -1.12
CA ASP A 305 -4.24 12.22 -1.17
C ASP A 305 -4.59 11.80 0.26
N ILE A 306 -5.72 12.31 0.76
CA ILE A 306 -6.41 11.72 1.90
C ILE A 306 -7.18 10.47 1.39
N GLY A 307 -6.67 9.89 0.32
CA GLY A 307 -7.41 8.97 -0.52
C GLY A 307 -7.63 7.57 0.04
N PHE A 308 -7.08 7.23 1.19
CA PHE A 308 -7.37 5.95 1.84
C PHE A 308 -7.14 6.01 3.34
N PRO A 309 -8.09 6.50 4.08
CA PRO A 309 -8.42 5.72 5.23
C PRO A 309 -9.25 4.55 4.68
N LEU A 310 -8.91 3.33 5.00
CA LEU A 310 -9.94 2.34 5.20
C LEU A 310 -10.91 3.01 6.17
N THR A 311 -11.97 3.59 5.59
CA THR A 311 -12.95 4.26 6.43
C THR A 311 -13.45 3.16 7.33
N LEU A 312 -13.82 3.52 8.49
CA LEU A 312 -14.45 2.63 9.41
C LEU A 312 -15.66 1.92 8.77
N ASP A 313 -16.35 2.57 7.79
CA ASP A 313 -17.38 1.97 6.96
C ASP A 313 -16.85 0.83 6.07
N ASP A 314 -15.64 0.93 5.56
CA ASP A 314 -15.02 -0.14 4.76
C ASP A 314 -14.62 -1.32 5.65
N LYS A 315 -14.09 -1.06 6.86
CA LYS A 315 -13.84 -2.10 7.87
C LYS A 315 -15.13 -2.75 8.34
N ASN A 316 -16.18 -1.98 8.57
CA ASN A 316 -17.47 -2.53 8.94
C ASN A 316 -18.05 -3.43 7.85
N LYS A 317 -18.00 -3.01 6.57
CA LYS A 317 -18.39 -3.87 5.43
C LYS A 317 -17.59 -5.16 5.37
N TYR A 318 -16.29 -5.05 5.65
CA TYR A 318 -15.42 -6.21 5.71
C TYR A 318 -15.82 -7.15 6.86
N PHE A 319 -16.07 -6.63 8.05
CA PHE A 319 -16.53 -7.43 9.19
C PHE A 319 -17.91 -8.03 8.99
N GLU A 320 -18.84 -7.30 8.34
CA GLU A 320 -20.13 -7.87 7.88
C GLU A 320 -19.93 -9.08 6.97
N MET A 321 -19.01 -8.96 6.01
CA MET A 321 -18.73 -10.02 5.05
C MET A 321 -18.18 -11.30 5.72
N ILE A 322 -17.39 -11.18 6.77
CA ILE A 322 -16.83 -12.31 7.53
C ILE A 322 -17.71 -12.75 8.72
N GLY A 323 -18.86 -12.09 8.94
CA GLY A 323 -19.79 -12.42 10.02
C GLY A 323 -19.36 -11.95 11.41
N GLU A 324 -18.43 -10.99 11.50
CA GLU A 324 -18.02 -10.38 12.76
C GLU A 324 -18.96 -9.22 13.14
N PRO A 325 -19.11 -8.91 14.45
CA PRO A 325 -19.90 -7.77 14.90
C PRO A 325 -19.35 -6.47 14.35
N LEU A 326 -20.24 -5.59 13.89
CA LEU A 326 -19.88 -4.25 13.45
C LEU A 326 -19.31 -3.42 14.60
N ILE A 327 -18.32 -2.59 14.29
CA ILE A 327 -17.81 -1.61 15.25
C ILE A 327 -18.85 -0.48 15.36
N ASN A 328 -19.41 -0.28 16.53
CA ASN A 328 -20.38 0.77 16.80
C ASN A 328 -19.72 2.01 17.40
N TYR A 329 -19.58 3.06 16.62
CA TYR A 329 -18.92 4.33 17.02
C TYR A 329 -19.72 5.18 17.98
N LYS A 330 -21.00 4.94 18.12
CA LYS A 330 -21.85 5.76 18.99
C LYS A 330 -21.69 5.39 20.47
N GLU A 331 -20.92 4.34 20.73
CA GLU A 331 -20.64 3.87 22.09
C GLU A 331 -19.25 4.28 22.62
N PHE A 332 -18.51 5.11 21.84
CA PHE A 332 -17.17 5.62 22.21
C PHE A 332 -17.12 7.15 22.28
#